data_e0f9a439721095b650a74ddb6135feb7
#
_entry.id   e0f9a439721095b650a74ddb6135feb7
#
_cell.length_a   1.000
_cell.length_b   1.000
_cell.length_c   1.000
_cell.angle_alpha   90.00
_cell.angle_beta   90.00
_cell.angle_gamma   90.00
#
_symmetry.space_group_name_H-M   'P 1'
#
loop_
_entity.id
_entity.type
_entity.pdbx_description
1 polymer ?
#
loop_
_entity_poly.entity_id
_entity_poly.type
_entity_poly.pdbx_seq_one_letter_code
_entity_poly.pdbx_strand_id
1 'polypeptide(L)'
;MDLGIAGRTALVCAASKGLGRGCAQALAAEGVKLVIVARTQATLDAAAAQIRQTTGAEVTAVACDITTAAGREAALAACPQPDILVTNAGGPPPGDFREFSRDDWLRAIDANMLTPIELIRATVDGMIARRFGRIVNITSSAVKAPIDVLALSNGARSGLTGFIAGLSRKVAEHNVTINNLLPGLFDTDRIQTTLAASAKAAGKPVDEMRARRTQEIPARRLGRPDEFGAACAFLCSAHAGYITGQNWLLDGGAYPGTF
;
A
#
# COMPACT_ATOMS: atom_id res chain seq x y z
N MET A 1 -20.53 10.32 0.88
CA MET A 1 -20.30 10.61 -0.57
C MET A 1 -20.33 9.28 -1.26
N ASP A 2 -21.11 9.09 -2.29
CA ASP A 2 -21.02 7.90 -3.15
C ASP A 2 -19.73 8.01 -3.99
N LEU A 3 -18.85 7.04 -3.91
CA LEU A 3 -17.60 7.04 -4.67
C LEU A 3 -17.75 6.53 -6.11
N GLY A 4 -18.93 6.05 -6.51
CA GLY A 4 -19.23 5.59 -7.87
C GLY A 4 -18.45 4.34 -8.29
N ILE A 5 -18.08 3.47 -7.34
CA ILE A 5 -17.26 2.26 -7.56
C ILE A 5 -17.95 0.96 -7.13
N ALA A 6 -19.20 1.01 -6.71
CA ALA A 6 -19.97 -0.18 -6.35
C ALA A 6 -20.02 -1.17 -7.53
N GLY A 7 -19.88 -2.47 -7.25
CA GLY A 7 -19.83 -3.54 -8.25
C GLY A 7 -18.50 -3.70 -8.99
N ARG A 8 -17.54 -2.76 -8.85
CA ARG A 8 -16.18 -2.91 -9.37
C ARG A 8 -15.43 -4.03 -8.68
N THR A 9 -14.35 -4.50 -9.31
CA THR A 9 -13.49 -5.56 -8.76
C THR A 9 -12.10 -5.00 -8.42
N ALA A 10 -11.62 -5.29 -7.21
CA ALA A 10 -10.31 -4.86 -6.75
C ALA A 10 -9.40 -6.04 -6.37
N LEU A 11 -8.14 -5.96 -6.78
CA LEU A 11 -7.04 -6.77 -6.26
C LEU A 11 -6.26 -5.95 -5.22
N VAL A 12 -6.24 -6.41 -3.97
CA VAL A 12 -5.57 -5.72 -2.87
C VAL A 12 -4.47 -6.59 -2.27
N CYS A 13 -3.23 -6.17 -2.43
CA CYS A 13 -2.05 -6.91 -1.97
C CYS A 13 -1.72 -6.62 -0.49
N ALA A 14 -1.15 -7.64 0.20
CA ALA A 14 -0.78 -7.59 1.63
C ALA A 14 -1.93 -7.11 2.53
N ALA A 15 -3.14 -7.65 2.31
CA ALA A 15 -4.39 -7.16 2.88
C ALA A 15 -4.85 -7.89 4.14
N SER A 16 -4.04 -8.79 4.73
CA SER A 16 -4.42 -9.48 5.97
C SER A 16 -4.34 -8.59 7.22
N LYS A 17 -3.53 -7.52 7.19
CA LYS A 17 -3.26 -6.62 8.32
C LYS A 17 -2.95 -5.19 7.86
N GLY A 18 -2.92 -4.27 8.83
CA GLY A 18 -2.41 -2.90 8.67
C GLY A 18 -3.05 -2.12 7.53
N LEU A 19 -2.24 -1.39 6.75
CA LEU A 19 -2.72 -0.46 5.73
C LEU A 19 -3.42 -1.15 4.57
N GLY A 20 -2.90 -2.29 4.08
CA GLY A 20 -3.55 -3.05 3.01
C GLY A 20 -4.95 -3.53 3.42
N ARG A 21 -5.12 -3.99 4.68
CA ARG A 21 -6.43 -4.35 5.21
C ARG A 21 -7.35 -3.13 5.34
N GLY A 22 -6.81 -1.97 5.79
CA GLY A 22 -7.55 -0.71 5.83
C GLY A 22 -8.09 -0.32 4.45
N CYS A 23 -7.25 -0.44 3.40
CA CYS A 23 -7.68 -0.20 2.01
C CYS A 23 -8.77 -1.19 1.57
N ALA A 24 -8.59 -2.49 1.83
CA ALA A 24 -9.58 -3.52 1.50
C ALA A 24 -10.93 -3.25 2.19
N GLN A 25 -10.90 -2.92 3.50
CA GLN A 25 -12.10 -2.61 4.26
C GLN A 25 -12.84 -1.39 3.70
N ALA A 26 -12.11 -0.32 3.35
CA ALA A 26 -12.72 0.89 2.81
C ALA A 26 -13.32 0.66 1.42
N LEU A 27 -12.63 -0.06 0.53
CA LEU A 27 -13.17 -0.42 -0.79
C LEU A 27 -14.40 -1.33 -0.67
N ALA A 28 -14.38 -2.31 0.25
CA ALA A 28 -15.52 -3.17 0.50
C ALA A 28 -16.76 -2.40 0.98
N ALA A 29 -16.58 -1.39 1.85
CA ALA A 29 -17.65 -0.53 2.32
C ALA A 29 -18.33 0.28 1.19
N GLU A 30 -17.62 0.51 0.09
CA GLU A 30 -18.12 1.15 -1.13
C GLU A 30 -18.71 0.14 -2.15
N GLY A 31 -18.96 -1.10 -1.73
CA GLY A 31 -19.57 -2.14 -2.57
C GLY A 31 -18.64 -2.75 -3.62
N VAL A 32 -17.32 -2.63 -3.46
CA VAL A 32 -16.32 -3.22 -4.36
C VAL A 32 -16.16 -4.72 -4.02
N LYS A 33 -16.13 -5.58 -5.04
CA LYS A 33 -15.79 -7.00 -4.94
C LYS A 33 -14.28 -7.13 -4.77
N LEU A 34 -13.84 -7.89 -3.77
CA LEU A 34 -12.42 -7.95 -3.41
C LEU A 34 -11.79 -9.31 -3.72
N VAL A 35 -10.60 -9.27 -4.28
CA VAL A 35 -9.60 -10.33 -4.15
C VAL A 35 -8.48 -9.80 -3.26
N ILE A 36 -8.31 -10.38 -2.08
CA ILE A 36 -7.29 -9.98 -1.12
C ILE A 36 -6.18 -11.02 -1.06
N VAL A 37 -4.93 -10.53 -0.97
CA VAL A 37 -3.74 -11.37 -1.04
C VAL A 37 -2.84 -11.15 0.18
N ALA A 38 -2.36 -12.23 0.78
CA ALA A 38 -1.29 -12.24 1.77
C ALA A 38 -0.66 -13.63 1.89
N ARG A 39 0.49 -13.75 2.55
CA ARG A 39 1.23 -15.02 2.64
C ARG A 39 0.61 -16.06 3.58
N THR A 40 -0.05 -15.63 4.64
CA THR A 40 -0.53 -16.51 5.72
C THR A 40 -2.03 -16.71 5.60
N GLN A 41 -2.46 -17.93 5.23
CA GLN A 41 -3.86 -18.29 5.00
C GLN A 41 -4.75 -17.93 6.20
N ALA A 42 -4.43 -18.37 7.40
CA ALA A 42 -5.29 -18.17 8.57
C ALA A 42 -5.57 -16.67 8.88
N THR A 43 -4.54 -15.81 8.79
CA THR A 43 -4.74 -14.36 9.02
C THR A 43 -5.50 -13.70 7.87
N LEU A 44 -5.34 -14.20 6.65
CA LEU A 44 -6.06 -13.69 5.48
C LEU A 44 -7.53 -14.08 5.53
N ASP A 45 -7.85 -15.33 5.90
CA ASP A 45 -9.22 -15.80 6.05
C ASP A 45 -9.96 -15.05 7.16
N ALA A 46 -9.29 -14.79 8.28
CA ALA A 46 -9.86 -13.98 9.36
C ALA A 46 -10.16 -12.53 8.89
N ALA A 47 -9.25 -11.93 8.10
CA ALA A 47 -9.48 -10.62 7.51
C ALA A 47 -10.65 -10.63 6.52
N ALA A 48 -10.72 -11.63 5.63
CA ALA A 48 -11.83 -11.79 4.68
C ALA A 48 -13.18 -11.96 5.40
N ALA A 49 -13.22 -12.80 6.42
CA ALA A 49 -14.44 -13.04 7.21
C ALA A 49 -14.93 -11.74 7.88
N GLN A 50 -14.00 -10.98 8.48
CA GLN A 50 -14.36 -9.72 9.13
C GLN A 50 -14.84 -8.66 8.12
N ILE A 51 -14.18 -8.53 6.95
CA ILE A 51 -14.62 -7.61 5.91
C ILE A 51 -16.04 -7.98 5.43
N ARG A 52 -16.29 -9.26 5.13
CA ARG A 52 -17.65 -9.72 4.75
C ARG A 52 -18.70 -9.41 5.82
N GLN A 53 -18.37 -9.69 7.07
CA GLN A 53 -19.29 -9.46 8.19
C GLN A 53 -19.68 -7.98 8.35
N THR A 54 -18.70 -7.07 8.16
CA THR A 54 -18.92 -5.63 8.42
C THR A 54 -19.46 -4.87 7.22
N THR A 55 -19.28 -5.37 6.00
CA THR A 55 -19.64 -4.65 4.76
C THR A 55 -20.64 -5.39 3.88
N GLY A 56 -20.80 -6.69 4.05
CA GLY A 56 -21.58 -7.52 3.14
C GLY A 56 -20.92 -7.78 1.78
N ALA A 57 -19.71 -7.28 1.53
CA ALA A 57 -19.03 -7.39 0.24
C ALA A 57 -18.59 -8.83 -0.09
N GLU A 58 -18.51 -9.14 -1.38
CA GLU A 58 -17.86 -10.35 -1.87
C GLU A 58 -16.34 -10.22 -1.69
N VAL A 59 -15.72 -11.19 -0.97
CA VAL A 59 -14.28 -11.20 -0.72
C VAL A 59 -13.70 -12.58 -1.00
N THR A 60 -12.76 -12.68 -1.92
CA THR A 60 -11.96 -13.88 -2.18
C THR A 60 -10.58 -13.71 -1.54
N ALA A 61 -10.15 -14.71 -0.76
CA ALA A 61 -8.83 -14.71 -0.11
C ALA A 61 -7.89 -15.66 -0.87
N VAL A 62 -6.74 -15.16 -1.29
CA VAL A 62 -5.70 -15.92 -2.02
C VAL A 62 -4.40 -15.86 -1.23
N ALA A 63 -4.05 -16.96 -0.55
CA ALA A 63 -2.80 -17.05 0.20
C ALA A 63 -1.63 -17.32 -0.76
N CYS A 64 -0.84 -16.29 -1.01
CA CYS A 64 0.37 -16.41 -1.82
C CYS A 64 1.38 -15.32 -1.45
N ASP A 65 2.63 -15.51 -1.85
CA ASP A 65 3.64 -14.46 -1.81
C ASP A 65 3.62 -13.69 -3.14
N ILE A 66 3.07 -12.50 -3.11
CA ILE A 66 2.92 -11.65 -4.30
C ILE A 66 4.26 -11.25 -4.92
N THR A 67 5.37 -11.35 -4.18
CA THR A 67 6.71 -11.03 -4.70
C THR A 67 7.27 -12.12 -5.61
N THR A 68 6.67 -13.32 -5.62
CA THR A 68 7.03 -14.42 -6.52
C THR A 68 6.19 -14.42 -7.79
N ALA A 69 6.73 -14.98 -8.87
CA ALA A 69 5.98 -15.16 -10.13
C ALA A 69 4.72 -16.01 -9.91
N ALA A 70 4.84 -17.16 -9.24
CA ALA A 70 3.71 -18.05 -8.94
C ALA A 70 2.65 -17.35 -8.08
N GLY A 71 3.06 -16.51 -7.11
CA GLY A 71 2.12 -15.74 -6.30
C GLY A 71 1.36 -14.70 -7.11
N ARG A 72 2.02 -14.01 -8.05
CA ARG A 72 1.36 -13.07 -8.97
C ARG A 72 0.39 -13.79 -9.90
N GLU A 73 0.78 -14.94 -10.45
CA GLU A 73 -0.10 -15.77 -11.28
C GLU A 73 -1.35 -16.23 -10.52
N ALA A 74 -1.21 -16.72 -9.29
CA ALA A 74 -2.33 -17.13 -8.45
C ALA A 74 -3.29 -15.95 -8.14
N ALA A 75 -2.75 -14.78 -7.81
CA ALA A 75 -3.53 -13.58 -7.56
C ALA A 75 -4.29 -13.11 -8.80
N LEU A 76 -3.64 -13.09 -9.96
CA LEU A 76 -4.23 -12.68 -11.23
C LEU A 76 -5.22 -13.72 -11.78
N ALA A 77 -5.02 -15.00 -11.54
CA ALA A 77 -6.01 -16.04 -11.87
C ALA A 77 -7.32 -15.85 -11.10
N ALA A 78 -7.24 -15.44 -9.82
CA ALA A 78 -8.41 -15.13 -9.01
C ALA A 78 -9.05 -13.76 -9.34
N CYS A 79 -8.28 -12.84 -9.91
CA CYS A 79 -8.71 -11.49 -10.30
C CYS A 79 -8.18 -11.13 -11.70
N PRO A 80 -8.67 -11.76 -12.77
CA PRO A 80 -8.05 -11.62 -14.10
C PRO A 80 -8.27 -10.24 -14.72
N GLN A 81 -9.28 -9.51 -14.30
CA GLN A 81 -9.62 -8.19 -14.83
C GLN A 81 -9.98 -7.20 -13.71
N PRO A 82 -9.03 -6.83 -12.84
CA PRO A 82 -9.32 -5.84 -11.80
C PRO A 82 -9.61 -4.47 -12.41
N ASP A 83 -10.60 -3.79 -11.87
CA ASP A 83 -10.83 -2.35 -12.10
C ASP A 83 -9.95 -1.50 -11.19
N ILE A 84 -9.64 -2.05 -10.03
CA ILE A 84 -8.84 -1.40 -8.99
C ILE A 84 -7.67 -2.33 -8.62
N LEU A 85 -6.46 -1.78 -8.58
CA LEU A 85 -5.26 -2.48 -8.12
C LEU A 85 -4.61 -1.69 -6.97
N VAL A 86 -4.54 -2.31 -5.80
CA VAL A 86 -3.77 -1.76 -4.67
C VAL A 86 -2.52 -2.59 -4.45
N THR A 87 -1.37 -2.07 -4.86
CA THR A 87 -0.09 -2.74 -4.66
C THR A 87 0.47 -2.44 -3.29
N ASN A 88 0.93 -3.48 -2.62
CA ASN A 88 1.57 -3.40 -1.31
C ASN A 88 2.41 -4.66 -1.08
N ALA A 89 3.53 -4.50 -0.40
CA ALA A 89 4.38 -5.61 0.05
C ALA A 89 5.03 -5.27 1.38
N GLY A 90 5.61 -6.27 2.03
CA GLY A 90 6.44 -6.05 3.23
C GLY A 90 7.59 -5.10 2.89
N GLY A 91 7.78 -4.06 3.71
CA GLY A 91 8.94 -3.19 3.53
C GLY A 91 10.23 -3.90 3.97
N PRO A 92 11.39 -3.56 3.37
CA PRO A 92 12.67 -4.11 3.76
C PRO A 92 13.04 -3.72 5.21
N PRO A 93 13.99 -4.44 5.84
CA PRO A 93 14.45 -4.11 7.19
C PRO A 93 15.17 -2.75 7.21
N PRO A 94 15.11 -2.03 8.34
CA PRO A 94 15.99 -0.89 8.58
C PRO A 94 17.39 -1.38 8.94
N GLY A 95 18.41 -0.54 8.69
CA GLY A 95 19.79 -0.83 9.06
C GLY A 95 20.78 0.16 8.46
N ASP A 96 22.07 0.00 8.80
CA ASP A 96 23.16 0.75 8.17
C ASP A 96 23.34 0.26 6.73
N PHE A 97 23.42 1.18 5.77
CA PHE A 97 23.56 0.81 4.34
C PHE A 97 24.83 0.00 4.06
N ARG A 98 25.86 0.14 4.88
CA ARG A 98 27.13 -0.59 4.77
C ARG A 98 27.00 -2.07 5.10
N GLU A 99 25.97 -2.45 5.85
CA GLU A 99 25.68 -3.84 6.24
C GLU A 99 24.83 -4.58 5.22
N PHE A 100 24.22 -3.86 4.26
CA PHE A 100 23.37 -4.46 3.25
C PHE A 100 24.18 -5.03 2.10
N SER A 101 24.01 -6.32 1.87
CA SER A 101 24.57 -7.02 0.72
C SER A 101 23.87 -6.63 -0.59
N ARG A 102 24.50 -6.95 -1.72
CA ARG A 102 23.84 -6.82 -3.03
C ARG A 102 22.50 -7.57 -3.09
N ASP A 103 22.40 -8.73 -2.46
CA ASP A 103 21.17 -9.52 -2.46
C ASP A 103 20.06 -8.88 -1.63
N ASP A 104 20.40 -8.15 -0.55
CA ASP A 104 19.43 -7.34 0.20
C ASP A 104 18.83 -6.24 -0.68
N TRP A 105 19.66 -5.56 -1.47
CA TRP A 105 19.21 -4.57 -2.43
C TRP A 105 18.31 -5.19 -3.52
N LEU A 106 18.72 -6.32 -4.10
CA LEU A 106 17.93 -7.00 -5.12
C LEU A 106 16.56 -7.44 -4.58
N ARG A 107 16.51 -8.02 -3.37
CA ARG A 107 15.23 -8.38 -2.71
C ARG A 107 14.34 -7.16 -2.45
N ALA A 108 14.93 -6.05 -2.01
CA ALA A 108 14.18 -4.83 -1.76
C ALA A 108 13.59 -4.23 -3.05
N ILE A 109 14.38 -4.19 -4.12
CA ILE A 109 13.97 -3.74 -5.46
C ILE A 109 12.88 -4.66 -6.02
N ASP A 110 13.08 -5.96 -5.94
CA ASP A 110 12.10 -6.93 -6.44
C ASP A 110 10.75 -6.77 -5.74
N ALA A 111 10.73 -6.77 -4.41
CA ALA A 111 9.49 -6.71 -3.64
C ALA A 111 8.78 -5.34 -3.72
N ASN A 112 9.52 -4.22 -3.75
CA ASN A 112 8.95 -2.88 -3.57
C ASN A 112 8.99 -2.00 -4.82
N MET A 113 9.55 -2.49 -5.92
CA MET A 113 9.58 -1.81 -7.21
C MET A 113 9.11 -2.73 -8.34
N LEU A 114 9.77 -3.87 -8.57
CA LEU A 114 9.46 -4.74 -9.70
C LEU A 114 8.11 -5.46 -9.54
N THR A 115 7.79 -5.97 -8.37
CA THR A 115 6.48 -6.61 -8.10
C THR A 115 5.30 -5.68 -8.42
N PRO A 116 5.22 -4.42 -7.95
CA PRO A 116 4.20 -3.48 -8.41
C PRO A 116 4.20 -3.26 -9.92
N ILE A 117 5.38 -3.11 -10.55
CA ILE A 117 5.50 -2.92 -12.00
C ILE A 117 4.93 -4.12 -12.76
N GLU A 118 5.24 -5.35 -12.35
CA GLU A 118 4.71 -6.58 -12.97
C GLU A 118 3.18 -6.69 -12.84
N LEU A 119 2.62 -6.36 -11.69
CA LEU A 119 1.17 -6.33 -11.50
C LEU A 119 0.49 -5.27 -12.37
N ILE A 120 1.08 -4.08 -12.47
CA ILE A 120 0.58 -3.01 -13.35
C ILE A 120 0.66 -3.45 -14.81
N ARG A 121 1.78 -4.03 -15.24
CA ARG A 121 1.97 -4.56 -16.60
C ARG A 121 0.89 -5.59 -16.96
N ALA A 122 0.54 -6.47 -16.02
CA ALA A 122 -0.45 -7.51 -16.25
C ALA A 122 -1.90 -7.01 -16.29
N THR A 123 -2.20 -5.81 -15.79
CA THR A 123 -3.58 -5.34 -15.60
C THR A 123 -3.94 -4.09 -16.38
N VAL A 124 -2.96 -3.25 -16.70
CA VAL A 124 -3.19 -1.91 -17.26
C VAL A 124 -3.87 -1.93 -18.63
N ASP A 125 -3.52 -2.85 -19.51
CA ASP A 125 -4.11 -2.95 -20.86
C ASP A 125 -5.62 -3.30 -20.78
N GLY A 126 -5.99 -4.18 -19.87
CA GLY A 126 -7.39 -4.49 -19.59
C GLY A 126 -8.16 -3.28 -19.04
N MET A 127 -7.54 -2.48 -18.17
CA MET A 127 -8.12 -1.23 -17.67
C MET A 127 -8.29 -0.19 -18.80
N ILE A 128 -7.29 -0.05 -19.68
CA ILE A 128 -7.34 0.82 -20.87
C ILE A 128 -8.51 0.43 -21.77
N ALA A 129 -8.63 -0.87 -22.09
CA ALA A 129 -9.70 -1.37 -22.96
C ALA A 129 -11.10 -1.10 -22.40
N ARG A 130 -11.28 -1.19 -21.07
CA ARG A 130 -12.55 -0.89 -20.39
C ARG A 130 -12.76 0.61 -20.12
N ARG A 131 -11.78 1.45 -20.40
CA ARG A 131 -11.77 2.90 -20.10
C ARG A 131 -12.06 3.20 -18.63
N PHE A 132 -11.57 2.35 -17.75
CA PHE A 132 -11.60 2.55 -16.31
C PHE A 132 -10.47 1.75 -15.65
N GLY A 133 -9.66 2.43 -14.86
CA GLY A 133 -8.64 1.81 -14.02
C GLY A 133 -8.23 2.73 -12.89
N ARG A 134 -8.05 2.16 -11.70
CA ARG A 134 -7.55 2.87 -10.52
C ARG A 134 -6.42 2.06 -9.90
N ILE A 135 -5.21 2.58 -9.97
CA ILE A 135 -4.03 1.93 -9.43
C ILE A 135 -3.47 2.79 -8.30
N VAL A 136 -3.37 2.20 -7.12
CA VAL A 136 -2.83 2.86 -5.92
C VAL A 136 -1.65 2.03 -5.40
N ASN A 137 -0.46 2.64 -5.34
CA ASN A 137 0.72 2.01 -4.78
C ASN A 137 0.93 2.50 -3.34
N ILE A 138 1.01 1.60 -2.38
CA ILE A 138 1.40 1.93 -1.01
C ILE A 138 2.92 1.99 -0.95
N THR A 139 3.45 3.21 -0.84
CA THR A 139 4.91 3.45 -0.81
C THR A 139 5.38 3.86 0.60
N SER A 140 5.94 5.05 0.77
CA SER A 140 6.46 5.56 2.06
C SER A 140 6.62 7.07 2.02
N SER A 141 6.43 7.75 3.16
CA SER A 141 6.84 9.14 3.35
C SER A 141 8.33 9.36 3.08
N ALA A 142 9.15 8.31 3.22
CA ALA A 142 10.58 8.33 2.93
C ALA A 142 10.90 8.60 1.44
N VAL A 143 9.93 8.53 0.54
CA VAL A 143 10.08 9.00 -0.86
C VAL A 143 10.25 10.53 -0.92
N LYS A 144 9.55 11.27 -0.04
CA LYS A 144 9.68 12.74 0.06
C LYS A 144 10.77 13.18 1.03
N ALA A 145 10.91 12.48 2.15
CA ALA A 145 11.92 12.74 3.18
C ALA A 145 12.69 11.46 3.47
N PRO A 146 13.76 11.15 2.74
CA PRO A 146 14.55 9.95 2.93
C PRO A 146 15.00 9.81 4.40
N ILE A 147 14.81 8.60 4.94
CA ILE A 147 15.19 8.26 6.31
C ILE A 147 16.47 7.43 6.23
N ASP A 148 17.49 7.82 6.95
CA ASP A 148 18.84 7.25 6.89
C ASP A 148 18.83 5.72 7.01
N VAL A 149 18.26 5.20 8.08
CA VAL A 149 18.18 3.74 8.32
C VAL A 149 17.27 2.97 7.36
N LEU A 150 16.60 3.62 6.42
CA LEU A 150 15.70 3.00 5.45
C LEU A 150 16.26 2.98 4.02
N ALA A 151 17.59 2.92 3.86
CA ALA A 151 18.26 3.01 2.57
C ALA A 151 17.65 2.09 1.49
N LEU A 152 17.40 0.82 1.79
CA LEU A 152 16.76 -0.14 0.87
C LEU A 152 15.36 0.32 0.43
N SER A 153 14.56 0.81 1.38
CA SER A 153 13.22 1.30 1.11
C SER A 153 13.25 2.61 0.31
N ASN A 154 14.14 3.53 0.68
CA ASN A 154 14.31 4.81 -0.03
C ASN A 154 14.61 4.55 -1.51
N GLY A 155 15.58 3.68 -1.82
CA GLY A 155 15.96 3.36 -3.19
C GLY A 155 14.84 2.69 -3.99
N ALA A 156 14.28 1.59 -3.48
CA ALA A 156 13.28 0.82 -4.21
C ALA A 156 11.97 1.60 -4.44
N ARG A 157 11.47 2.32 -3.42
CA ARG A 157 10.20 3.05 -3.53
C ARG A 157 10.31 4.34 -4.34
N SER A 158 11.46 5.01 -4.30
CA SER A 158 11.73 6.16 -5.17
C SER A 158 11.82 5.73 -6.64
N GLY A 159 12.43 4.57 -6.92
CA GLY A 159 12.44 3.99 -8.26
C GLY A 159 11.04 3.71 -8.80
N LEU A 160 10.17 3.08 -7.98
CA LEU A 160 8.76 2.89 -8.33
C LEU A 160 8.06 4.23 -8.59
N THR A 161 8.25 5.21 -7.73
CA THR A 161 7.62 6.54 -7.84
C THR A 161 8.02 7.22 -9.16
N GLY A 162 9.30 7.15 -9.55
CA GLY A 162 9.78 7.67 -10.83
C GLY A 162 9.15 6.96 -12.04
N PHE A 163 9.04 5.63 -12.00
CA PHE A 163 8.35 4.85 -13.02
C PHE A 163 6.88 5.27 -13.17
N ILE A 164 6.16 5.40 -12.04
CA ILE A 164 4.75 5.81 -12.03
C ILE A 164 4.55 7.21 -12.61
N ALA A 165 5.43 8.16 -12.31
CA ALA A 165 5.35 9.52 -12.84
C ALA A 165 5.38 9.54 -14.39
N GLY A 166 6.15 8.64 -15.00
CA GLY A 166 6.18 8.48 -16.47
C GLY A 166 4.95 7.78 -17.02
N LEU A 167 4.58 6.62 -16.43
CA LEU A 167 3.49 5.78 -16.95
C LEU A 167 2.12 6.44 -16.81
N SER A 168 1.84 7.10 -15.68
CA SER A 168 0.54 7.72 -15.40
C SER A 168 0.08 8.67 -16.49
N ARG A 169 1.02 9.39 -17.11
CA ARG A 169 0.74 10.34 -18.21
C ARG A 169 0.30 9.64 -19.51
N LYS A 170 0.78 8.41 -19.75
CA LYS A 170 0.47 7.65 -20.96
C LYS A 170 -0.91 7.02 -20.93
N VAL A 171 -1.45 6.74 -19.74
CA VAL A 171 -2.70 6.01 -19.58
C VAL A 171 -3.88 6.90 -19.18
N ALA A 172 -3.62 8.16 -18.84
CA ALA A 172 -4.63 9.11 -18.35
C ALA A 172 -5.78 9.33 -19.34
N GLU A 173 -5.51 9.40 -20.64
CA GLU A 173 -6.54 9.59 -21.70
C GLU A 173 -7.57 8.44 -21.75
N HIS A 174 -7.23 7.29 -21.18
CA HIS A 174 -8.09 6.11 -21.11
C HIS A 174 -8.89 6.03 -19.79
N ASN A 175 -8.92 7.10 -18.97
CA ASN A 175 -9.52 7.11 -17.65
C ASN A 175 -8.88 6.06 -16.70
N VAL A 176 -7.57 5.83 -16.86
CA VAL A 176 -6.76 5.03 -15.96
C VAL A 176 -5.87 5.96 -15.16
N THR A 177 -6.00 5.94 -13.83
CA THR A 177 -5.17 6.76 -12.94
C THR A 177 -4.24 5.88 -12.13
N ILE A 178 -3.02 6.36 -11.91
CA ILE A 178 -2.01 5.68 -11.11
C ILE A 178 -1.45 6.68 -10.10
N ASN A 179 -1.64 6.41 -8.81
CA ASN A 179 -1.19 7.28 -7.73
C ASN A 179 -0.44 6.48 -6.66
N ASN A 180 0.37 7.17 -5.87
CA ASN A 180 1.08 6.62 -4.73
C ASN A 180 0.52 7.21 -3.44
N LEU A 181 0.23 6.35 -2.45
CA LEU A 181 -0.02 6.75 -1.07
C LEU A 181 1.26 6.59 -0.26
N LEU A 182 1.67 7.65 0.39
CA LEU A 182 2.91 7.74 1.15
C LEU A 182 2.59 7.78 2.66
N PRO A 183 2.50 6.62 3.34
CA PRO A 183 2.27 6.61 4.78
C PRO A 183 3.46 7.17 5.56
N GLY A 184 3.17 8.02 6.54
CA GLY A 184 4.02 8.29 7.68
C GLY A 184 3.89 7.17 8.72
N LEU A 185 3.74 7.56 10.00
CA LEU A 185 3.57 6.60 11.09
C LEU A 185 2.10 6.28 11.35
N PHE A 186 1.72 5.03 11.12
CA PHE A 186 0.37 4.49 11.34
C PHE A 186 0.35 3.43 12.43
N ASP A 187 -0.73 3.34 13.19
CA ASP A 187 -0.92 2.35 14.25
C ASP A 187 -1.21 0.97 13.64
N THR A 188 -0.16 0.22 13.41
CA THR A 188 -0.16 -1.11 12.79
C THR A 188 0.76 -2.05 13.58
N ASP A 189 0.60 -3.36 13.42
CA ASP A 189 1.49 -4.35 14.05
C ASP A 189 2.98 -4.06 13.75
N ARG A 190 3.27 -3.52 12.57
CA ARG A 190 4.64 -3.17 12.17
C ARG A 190 5.24 -2.07 13.05
N ILE A 191 4.48 -1.01 13.34
CA ILE A 191 4.99 0.07 14.19
C ILE A 191 5.15 -0.41 15.63
N GLN A 192 4.24 -1.28 16.13
CA GLN A 192 4.36 -1.88 17.45
C GLN A 192 5.66 -2.70 17.58
N THR A 193 5.97 -3.54 16.58
CA THR A 193 7.22 -4.31 16.53
C THR A 193 8.44 -3.39 16.51
N THR A 194 8.40 -2.32 15.72
CA THR A 194 9.50 -1.34 15.61
C THR A 194 9.69 -0.59 16.94
N LEU A 195 8.61 -0.18 17.58
CA LEU A 195 8.65 0.50 18.89
C LEU A 195 9.20 -0.43 19.97
N ALA A 196 8.79 -1.71 19.99
CA ALA A 196 9.29 -2.69 20.93
C ALA A 196 10.81 -2.93 20.76
N ALA A 197 11.29 -3.05 19.51
CA ALA A 197 12.72 -3.17 19.23
C ALA A 197 13.51 -1.93 19.66
N SER A 198 13.01 -0.72 19.37
CA SER A 198 13.63 0.55 19.78
C SER A 198 13.64 0.71 21.30
N ALA A 199 12.57 0.32 21.99
CA ALA A 199 12.46 0.34 23.44
C ALA A 199 13.50 -0.58 24.09
N LYS A 200 13.62 -1.81 23.57
CA LYS A 200 14.63 -2.77 24.03
C LYS A 200 16.06 -2.25 23.85
N ALA A 201 16.37 -1.67 22.68
CA ALA A 201 17.69 -1.10 22.40
C ALA A 201 18.04 0.09 23.29
N ALA A 202 17.04 0.92 23.65
CA ALA A 202 17.21 2.11 24.48
C ALA A 202 17.09 1.81 25.99
N GLY A 203 16.72 0.59 26.41
CA GLY A 203 16.44 0.26 27.80
C GLY A 203 15.24 1.04 28.39
N LYS A 204 14.24 1.39 27.57
CA LYS A 204 13.10 2.23 27.93
C LYS A 204 11.77 1.50 27.73
N PRO A 205 10.70 1.92 28.46
CA PRO A 205 9.35 1.40 28.21
C PRO A 205 8.86 1.68 26.78
N VAL A 206 8.08 0.74 26.21
CA VAL A 206 7.49 0.91 24.87
C VAL A 206 6.59 2.14 24.77
N ASP A 207 5.83 2.42 25.85
CA ASP A 207 4.93 3.58 25.89
C ASP A 207 5.69 4.91 25.87
N GLU A 208 6.88 4.99 26.49
CA GLU A 208 7.73 6.17 26.41
C GLU A 208 8.22 6.41 24.98
N MET A 209 8.64 5.33 24.29
CA MET A 209 9.07 5.41 22.89
C MET A 209 7.90 5.80 21.98
N ARG A 210 6.72 5.26 22.23
CA ARG A 210 5.49 5.64 21.51
C ARG A 210 5.15 7.11 21.72
N ALA A 211 5.14 7.59 22.96
CA ALA A 211 4.87 8.98 23.30
C ALA A 211 5.87 9.93 22.61
N ARG A 212 7.16 9.60 22.65
CA ARG A 212 8.20 10.37 21.98
C ARG A 212 7.93 10.46 20.48
N ARG A 213 7.66 9.33 19.81
CA ARG A 213 7.38 9.31 18.36
C ARG A 213 6.13 10.10 18.00
N THR A 214 5.08 10.05 18.80
CA THR A 214 3.86 10.82 18.56
C THR A 214 4.06 12.31 18.78
N GLN A 215 4.94 12.72 19.69
CA GLN A 215 5.29 14.14 19.88
C GLN A 215 6.03 14.74 18.66
N GLU A 216 6.75 13.94 17.90
CA GLU A 216 7.43 14.38 16.67
C GLU A 216 6.43 14.64 15.52
N ILE A 217 5.20 14.12 15.60
CA ILE A 217 4.15 14.33 14.61
C ILE A 217 3.31 15.56 15.00
N PRO A 218 3.11 16.57 14.14
CA PRO A 218 2.26 17.72 14.45
C PRO A 218 0.84 17.36 14.91
N ALA A 219 0.23 16.31 14.30
CA ALA A 219 -1.08 15.78 14.73
C ALA A 219 -1.06 15.10 16.11
N ARG A 220 0.09 14.92 16.76
CA ARG A 220 0.30 14.33 18.08
C ARG A 220 -0.27 12.92 18.28
N ARG A 221 -0.44 12.19 17.19
CA ARG A 221 -0.89 10.79 17.20
C ARG A 221 -0.38 10.03 15.98
N LEU A 222 -0.46 8.72 16.05
CA LEU A 222 -0.33 7.88 14.88
C LEU A 222 -1.59 7.98 14.01
N GLY A 223 -1.44 7.82 12.70
CA GLY A 223 -2.56 7.62 11.79
C GLY A 223 -3.23 6.27 12.04
N ARG A 224 -4.52 6.16 11.77
CA ARG A 224 -5.25 4.89 11.85
C ARG A 224 -5.35 4.25 10.46
N PRO A 225 -5.34 2.90 10.37
CA PRO A 225 -5.50 2.20 9.08
C PRO A 225 -6.79 2.55 8.33
N ASP A 226 -7.88 2.90 9.03
CA ASP A 226 -9.13 3.34 8.42
C ASP A 226 -9.01 4.71 7.73
N GLU A 227 -8.24 5.66 8.30
CA GLU A 227 -7.94 6.94 7.66
C GLU A 227 -7.15 6.75 6.36
N PHE A 228 -6.21 5.81 6.37
CA PHE A 228 -5.44 5.45 5.17
C PHE A 228 -6.33 4.77 4.12
N GLY A 229 -7.20 3.87 4.56
CA GLY A 229 -8.18 3.20 3.71
C GLY A 229 -9.14 4.17 3.04
N ALA A 230 -9.64 5.18 3.75
CA ALA A 230 -10.51 6.22 3.21
C ALA A 230 -9.83 7.02 2.08
N ALA A 231 -8.56 7.40 2.26
CA ALA A 231 -7.77 8.06 1.21
C ALA A 231 -7.56 7.15 -0.01
N CYS A 232 -7.31 5.85 0.20
CA CYS A 232 -7.20 4.86 -0.85
C CYS A 232 -8.52 4.73 -1.63
N ALA A 233 -9.65 4.59 -0.95
CA ALA A 233 -10.96 4.47 -1.58
C ALA A 233 -11.32 5.73 -2.39
N PHE A 234 -11.00 6.93 -1.88
CA PHE A 234 -11.16 8.17 -2.63
C PHE A 234 -10.34 8.19 -3.92
N LEU A 235 -9.05 7.83 -3.89
CA LEU A 235 -8.22 7.75 -5.10
C LEU A 235 -8.71 6.69 -6.09
N CYS A 236 -9.41 5.66 -5.62
CA CYS A 236 -10.04 4.65 -6.45
C CYS A 236 -11.43 5.07 -6.99
N SER A 237 -11.98 6.18 -6.53
CA SER A 237 -13.33 6.63 -6.89
C SER A 237 -13.46 7.10 -8.35
N ALA A 238 -14.70 7.17 -8.81
CA ALA A 238 -15.03 7.82 -10.08
C ALA A 238 -14.65 9.31 -10.07
N HIS A 239 -14.71 9.96 -8.89
CA HIS A 239 -14.42 11.39 -8.71
C HIS A 239 -12.92 11.72 -8.79
N ALA A 240 -12.02 10.74 -8.61
CA ALA A 240 -10.59 10.93 -8.70
C ALA A 240 -10.02 10.77 -10.12
N GLY A 241 -10.87 10.77 -11.15
CA GLY A 241 -10.46 10.57 -12.55
C GLY A 241 -9.48 11.63 -13.10
N TYR A 242 -9.38 12.79 -12.45
CA TYR A 242 -8.43 13.85 -12.83
C TYR A 242 -7.21 13.93 -11.91
N ILE A 243 -7.04 12.95 -11.01
CA ILE A 243 -5.91 12.82 -10.07
C ILE A 243 -5.06 11.65 -10.53
N THR A 244 -3.91 11.91 -11.13
CA THR A 244 -2.98 10.87 -11.58
C THR A 244 -1.53 11.31 -11.45
N GLY A 245 -0.62 10.36 -11.23
CA GLY A 245 0.81 10.61 -11.03
C GLY A 245 1.16 11.26 -9.68
N GLN A 246 0.22 11.30 -8.73
CA GLN A 246 0.40 12.02 -7.48
C GLN A 246 1.05 11.15 -6.40
N ASN A 247 1.75 11.83 -5.51
CA ASN A 247 2.35 11.28 -4.31
C ASN A 247 1.63 11.86 -3.08
N TRP A 248 0.55 11.21 -2.66
CA TRP A 248 -0.26 11.68 -1.53
C TRP A 248 0.37 11.26 -0.21
N LEU A 249 0.84 12.24 0.52
CA LEU A 249 1.45 12.07 1.83
C LEU A 249 0.39 12.07 2.92
N LEU A 250 0.38 11.01 3.74
CA LEU A 250 -0.48 10.87 4.92
C LEU A 250 0.43 10.66 6.13
N ASP A 251 0.82 11.74 6.80
CA ASP A 251 1.84 11.71 7.86
C ASP A 251 1.51 12.58 9.08
N GLY A 252 0.32 13.15 9.15
CA GLY A 252 -0.07 14.02 10.25
C GLY A 252 0.70 15.35 10.32
N GLY A 253 1.27 15.78 9.18
CA GLY A 253 2.04 17.01 9.04
C GLY A 253 3.52 16.88 9.39
N ALA A 254 4.05 15.65 9.48
CA ALA A 254 5.44 15.42 9.88
C ALA A 254 6.46 15.92 8.84
N TYR A 255 6.11 15.93 7.56
CA TYR A 255 6.95 16.46 6.49
C TYR A 255 6.91 18.00 6.45
N PRO A 256 8.02 18.70 6.62
CA PRO A 256 8.05 20.17 6.72
C PRO A 256 8.13 20.88 5.36
N GLY A 257 8.18 20.15 4.24
CA GLY A 257 8.34 20.71 2.91
C GLY A 257 7.02 21.09 2.24
N THR A 258 7.13 21.87 1.16
CA THR A 258 6.00 22.26 0.30
C THR A 258 5.74 21.30 -0.85
N PHE A 259 6.76 20.54 -1.33
CA PHE A 259 6.71 19.68 -2.50
C PHE A 259 7.09 18.23 -2.18
#